data_48ccbed9618a124d89204dd63086c651
#
_entry.id   48ccbed9618a124d89204dd63086c651
#
_cell.length_a   1.000
_cell.length_b   1.000
_cell.length_c   1.000
_cell.angle_alpha   90.00
_cell.angle_beta   90.00
_cell.angle_gamma   90.00
#
_symmetry.space_group_name_H-M   'P 1'
#
loop_
_entity.id
_entity.type
_entity.pdbx_description
1 polymer ?
#
loop_
_entity_poly.entity_id
_entity_poly.type
_entity_poly.pdbx_seq_one_letter_code
_entity_poly.pdbx_strand_id
1 'polypeptide(L)'
;VAERLARGPTTRTSRQTRQGQAVLNVVLGSDNFRSAQDIHAELRASGETVGLTTVYRHLALLTDEGRIDALQTADGELVYRRCHSDQHHHHVVCRRCGRGSEVELPDLERWAEGVAEALGYSDVTHTVEIFGVCADCR
;
A
#
# COMPACT_ATOMS: atom_id res chain seq x y z
N VAL A 1 22.68 3.02 -10.25
CA VAL A 1 21.84 3.20 -11.43
C VAL A 1 20.92 2.01 -11.53
N ALA A 2 19.77 2.06 -10.89
CA ALA A 2 18.71 1.08 -11.09
C ALA A 2 17.84 1.59 -12.24
N GLU A 3 18.18 1.14 -13.43
CA GLU A 3 17.39 1.31 -14.63
C GLU A 3 16.03 0.62 -14.42
N ARG A 4 15.01 1.39 -14.06
CA ARG A 4 13.63 0.98 -14.27
C ARG A 4 13.36 1.07 -15.76
N LEU A 5 13.73 0.00 -16.46
CA LEU A 5 13.22 -0.26 -17.79
C LEU A 5 11.71 -0.12 -17.75
N ALA A 6 11.19 0.83 -18.54
CA ALA A 6 9.79 0.92 -18.88
C ALA A 6 9.34 -0.44 -19.42
N ARG A 7 8.82 -1.29 -18.59
CA ARG A 7 8.10 -2.48 -19.02
C ARG A 7 6.76 -2.01 -19.51
N GLY A 8 6.62 -2.02 -20.82
CA GLY A 8 5.35 -1.87 -21.47
C GLY A 8 4.33 -2.86 -20.90
N PRO A 9 3.01 -2.62 -21.13
CA PRO A 9 1.95 -3.42 -20.54
C PRO A 9 2.03 -4.86 -21.06
N THR A 10 2.75 -5.71 -20.36
CA THR A 10 2.52 -7.14 -20.49
C THR A 10 1.23 -7.43 -19.75
N THR A 11 0.14 -7.44 -20.48
CA THR A 11 -1.13 -8.04 -20.08
C THR A 11 -0.91 -9.53 -19.79
N ARG A 12 -0.27 -9.84 -18.70
CA ARG A 12 -0.44 -11.12 -18.04
C ARG A 12 -1.56 -10.91 -17.04
N THR A 13 -2.79 -11.10 -17.51
CA THR A 13 -3.90 -11.42 -16.63
C THR A 13 -3.51 -12.74 -15.96
N SER A 14 -2.80 -12.65 -14.86
CA SER A 14 -2.58 -13.80 -14.00
C SER A 14 -3.97 -14.20 -13.55
N ARG A 15 -4.40 -15.39 -13.95
CA ARG A 15 -5.65 -16.00 -13.50
C ARG A 15 -5.63 -15.95 -11.98
N GLN A 16 -6.35 -14.98 -11.42
CA GLN A 16 -6.40 -14.78 -9.99
C GLN A 16 -6.88 -16.07 -9.35
N THR A 17 -6.07 -16.68 -8.53
CA THR A 17 -6.42 -17.89 -7.83
C THR A 17 -7.56 -17.60 -6.85
N ARG A 18 -8.35 -18.62 -6.49
CA ARG A 18 -9.39 -18.50 -5.45
C ARG A 18 -8.83 -17.88 -4.17
N GLN A 19 -7.63 -18.28 -3.75
CA GLN A 19 -6.98 -17.74 -2.55
C GLN A 19 -6.59 -16.28 -2.72
N GLY A 20 -6.07 -15.89 -3.88
CA GLY A 20 -5.75 -14.49 -4.18
C GLY A 20 -6.97 -13.59 -4.18
N GLN A 21 -8.10 -14.08 -4.70
CA GLN A 21 -9.37 -13.37 -4.64
C GLN A 21 -9.89 -13.22 -3.21
N ALA A 22 -9.75 -14.26 -2.38
CA ALA A 22 -10.13 -14.19 -0.97
C ALA A 22 -9.29 -13.16 -0.20
N VAL A 23 -7.98 -13.11 -0.43
CA VAL A 23 -7.08 -12.08 0.15
C VAL A 23 -7.53 -10.68 -0.28
N LEU A 24 -7.75 -10.47 -1.57
CA LEU A 24 -8.21 -9.18 -2.09
C LEU A 24 -9.54 -8.75 -1.46
N ASN A 25 -10.50 -9.64 -1.36
CA ASN A 25 -11.82 -9.34 -0.79
C ASN A 25 -11.72 -8.85 0.67
N VAL A 26 -10.82 -9.46 1.46
CA VAL A 26 -10.58 -9.03 2.84
C VAL A 26 -9.97 -7.63 2.86
N VAL A 27 -8.99 -7.33 2.01
CA VAL A 27 -8.37 -6.00 1.94
C VAL A 27 -9.40 -4.95 1.50
N LEU A 28 -10.22 -5.24 0.49
CA LEU A 28 -11.24 -4.33 -0.02
C LEU A 28 -12.39 -4.08 0.97
N GLY A 29 -12.58 -4.95 1.95
CA GLY A 29 -13.62 -4.85 2.97
C GLY A 29 -13.37 -3.80 4.06
N SER A 30 -12.21 -3.15 4.07
CA SER A 30 -11.85 -2.16 5.09
C SER A 30 -11.05 -1.00 4.50
N ASP A 31 -11.28 0.20 5.04
CA ASP A 31 -10.49 1.40 4.73
C ASP A 31 -9.29 1.57 5.68
N ASN A 32 -9.12 0.68 6.63
CA ASN A 32 -8.01 0.72 7.57
C ASN A 32 -6.80 -0.04 7.03
N PHE A 33 -5.60 0.49 7.28
CA PHE A 33 -4.37 -0.25 7.09
C PHE A 33 -4.30 -1.41 8.08
N ARG A 34 -4.02 -2.62 7.57
CA ARG A 34 -3.94 -3.84 8.38
C ARG A 34 -2.71 -4.66 8.03
N SER A 35 -2.17 -5.36 9.02
CA SER A 35 -1.05 -6.27 8.83
C SER A 35 -1.46 -7.53 8.05
N ALA A 36 -0.48 -8.22 7.49
CA ALA A 36 -0.73 -9.53 6.87
C ALA A 36 -1.29 -10.56 7.86
N GLN A 37 -0.85 -10.49 9.12
CA GLN A 37 -1.36 -11.36 10.18
C GLN A 37 -2.85 -11.09 10.47
N ASP A 38 -3.28 -9.83 10.54
CA ASP A 38 -4.68 -9.48 10.76
C ASP A 38 -5.55 -9.94 9.58
N ILE A 39 -5.09 -9.74 8.35
CA ILE A 39 -5.76 -10.22 7.14
C ILE A 39 -5.87 -11.75 7.14
N HIS A 40 -4.80 -12.45 7.52
CA HIS A 40 -4.79 -13.90 7.63
C HIS A 40 -5.75 -14.40 8.72
N ALA A 41 -5.79 -13.74 9.88
CA ALA A 41 -6.72 -14.08 10.95
C ALA A 41 -8.18 -13.95 10.52
N GLU A 42 -8.53 -12.90 9.76
CA GLU A 42 -9.87 -12.72 9.22
C GLU A 42 -10.23 -13.80 8.17
N LEU A 43 -9.29 -14.15 7.29
CA LEU A 43 -9.47 -15.24 6.34
C LEU A 43 -9.76 -16.56 7.04
N ARG A 44 -9.01 -16.89 8.08
CA ARG A 44 -9.24 -18.09 8.88
C ARG A 44 -10.59 -18.08 9.60
N ALA A 45 -10.99 -16.95 10.15
CA ALA A 45 -12.28 -16.77 10.81
C ALA A 45 -13.45 -16.97 9.84
N SER A 46 -13.28 -16.66 8.55
CA SER A 46 -14.26 -16.88 7.49
C SER A 46 -14.22 -18.28 6.88
N GLY A 47 -13.36 -19.16 7.38
CA GLY A 47 -13.26 -20.56 6.94
C GLY A 47 -12.29 -20.81 5.78
N GLU A 48 -11.50 -19.80 5.38
CA GLU A 48 -10.49 -19.98 4.34
C GLU A 48 -9.25 -20.69 4.88
N THR A 49 -8.74 -21.66 4.10
CA THR A 49 -7.57 -22.47 4.46
C THR A 49 -6.31 -21.98 3.73
N VAL A 50 -5.99 -20.69 3.89
CA VAL A 50 -4.82 -20.07 3.28
C VAL A 50 -3.72 -19.85 4.31
N GLY A 51 -2.47 -20.25 4.00
CA GLY A 51 -1.32 -20.04 4.88
C GLY A 51 -0.83 -18.60 4.87
N LEU A 52 -0.18 -18.17 5.94
CA LEU A 52 0.35 -16.80 6.09
C LEU A 52 1.35 -16.46 4.98
N THR A 53 2.25 -17.36 4.61
CA THR A 53 3.21 -17.16 3.50
C THR A 53 2.49 -16.89 2.17
N THR A 54 1.40 -17.59 1.91
CA THR A 54 0.58 -17.38 0.71
C THR A 54 -0.13 -16.03 0.75
N VAL A 55 -0.61 -15.59 1.92
CA VAL A 55 -1.17 -14.24 2.12
C VAL A 55 -0.14 -13.17 1.76
N TYR A 56 1.09 -13.25 2.30
CA TYR A 56 2.17 -12.31 1.98
C TYR A 56 2.46 -12.25 0.47
N ARG A 57 2.51 -13.40 -0.19
CA ARG A 57 2.76 -13.47 -1.63
C ARG A 57 1.66 -12.77 -2.43
N HIS A 58 0.40 -12.98 -2.09
CA HIS A 58 -0.72 -12.32 -2.77
C HIS A 58 -0.76 -10.82 -2.49
N LEU A 59 -0.46 -10.40 -1.27
CA LEU A 59 -0.38 -8.97 -0.92
C LEU A 59 0.72 -8.27 -1.72
N ALA A 60 1.89 -8.90 -1.87
CA ALA A 60 2.98 -8.36 -2.69
C ALA A 60 2.57 -8.21 -4.15
N LEU A 61 1.93 -9.23 -4.74
CA LEU A 61 1.43 -9.18 -6.12
C LEU A 61 0.39 -8.06 -6.31
N LEU A 62 -0.57 -7.94 -5.41
CA LEU A 62 -1.61 -6.91 -5.48
C LEU A 62 -1.03 -5.50 -5.33
N THR A 63 0.01 -5.34 -4.52
CA THR A 63 0.73 -4.07 -4.38
C THR A 63 1.49 -3.73 -5.66
N ASP A 64 2.20 -4.69 -6.26
CA ASP A 64 2.92 -4.50 -7.53
C ASP A 64 1.98 -4.18 -8.70
N GLU A 65 0.77 -4.72 -8.67
CA GLU A 65 -0.29 -4.43 -9.65
C GLU A 65 -0.98 -3.07 -9.40
N GLY A 66 -0.66 -2.37 -8.32
CA GLY A 66 -1.29 -1.09 -7.95
C GLY A 66 -2.75 -1.21 -7.49
N ARG A 67 -3.18 -2.38 -7.08
CA ARG A 67 -4.57 -2.65 -6.65
C ARG A 67 -4.80 -2.36 -5.17
N ILE A 68 -3.74 -2.43 -4.39
CA ILE A 68 -3.74 -2.09 -2.95
C ILE A 68 -2.53 -1.22 -2.64
N ASP A 69 -2.65 -0.41 -1.58
CA ASP A 69 -1.55 0.33 -1.00
C ASP A 69 -0.85 -0.50 0.07
N ALA A 70 0.47 -0.38 0.12
CA ALA A 70 1.30 -0.89 1.20
C ALA A 70 2.17 0.23 1.74
N LEU A 71 2.27 0.31 3.06
CA LEU A 71 3.19 1.23 3.71
C LEU A 71 3.90 0.53 4.88
N GLN A 72 5.03 1.08 5.27
CA GLN A 72 5.80 0.61 6.40
C GLN A 72 5.55 1.52 7.60
N THR A 73 5.16 0.93 8.72
CA THR A 73 4.98 1.64 9.99
C THR A 73 6.33 2.02 10.60
N ALA A 74 6.32 2.89 11.62
CA ALA A 74 7.53 3.27 12.34
C ALA A 74 8.28 2.06 12.93
N ASP A 75 7.58 0.98 13.25
CA ASP A 75 8.16 -0.27 13.76
C ASP A 75 8.71 -1.19 12.65
N GLY A 76 8.60 -0.77 11.40
CA GLY A 76 9.05 -1.54 10.23
C GLY A 76 8.06 -2.58 9.73
N GLU A 77 6.85 -2.64 10.26
CA GLU A 77 5.81 -3.56 9.80
C GLU A 77 5.14 -3.06 8.52
N LEU A 78 4.95 -3.95 7.53
CA LEU A 78 4.15 -3.65 6.36
C LEU A 78 2.66 -3.80 6.67
N VAL A 79 1.90 -2.79 6.33
CA VAL A 79 0.45 -2.76 6.45
C VAL A 79 -0.19 -2.41 5.12
N TYR A 80 -1.40 -2.91 4.88
CA TYR A 80 -2.04 -2.91 3.57
C TYR A 80 -3.46 -2.36 3.65
N ARG A 81 -3.86 -1.68 2.58
CA ARG A 81 -5.17 -1.06 2.44
C ARG A 81 -5.59 -1.04 0.97
N ARG A 82 -6.89 -0.99 0.70
CA ARG A 82 -7.38 -0.75 -0.65
C ARG A 82 -6.88 0.62 -1.17
N CYS A 83 -6.48 0.66 -2.44
CA CYS A 83 -6.13 1.88 -3.12
C CYS A 83 -7.40 2.54 -3.70
N HIS A 84 -7.57 3.86 -3.49
CA HIS A 84 -8.69 4.62 -4.00
C HIS A 84 -8.32 5.50 -5.21
N SER A 85 -7.03 5.75 -5.42
CA SER A 85 -6.55 6.62 -6.48
C SER A 85 -5.45 5.97 -7.29
N ASP A 86 -5.52 6.10 -8.61
CA ASP A 86 -4.46 5.69 -9.53
C ASP A 86 -3.32 6.72 -9.61
N GLN A 87 -3.51 7.89 -8.99
CA GLN A 87 -2.54 8.97 -9.00
C GLN A 87 -1.62 8.90 -7.79
N HIS A 88 -0.47 9.58 -7.88
CA HIS A 88 0.44 9.71 -6.75
C HIS A 88 -0.26 10.40 -5.58
N HIS A 89 -0.24 9.77 -4.43
CA HIS A 89 -0.86 10.25 -3.21
C HIS A 89 -0.03 9.84 -1.99
N HIS A 90 -0.31 10.47 -0.88
CA HIS A 90 0.28 10.21 0.42
C HIS A 90 -0.80 9.80 1.41
N HIS A 91 -0.40 9.31 2.57
CA HIS A 91 -1.33 8.86 3.59
C HIS A 91 -1.11 9.58 4.92
N VAL A 92 -2.20 9.88 5.60
CA VAL A 92 -2.24 10.20 7.02
C VAL A 92 -2.86 9.00 7.73
N VAL A 93 -2.15 8.39 8.64
CA VAL A 93 -2.52 7.10 9.25
C VAL A 93 -2.60 7.20 10.76
N CYS A 94 -3.68 6.69 11.32
CA CYS A 94 -3.81 6.55 12.76
C CYS A 94 -3.00 5.35 13.25
N ARG A 95 -2.04 5.60 14.12
CA ARG A 95 -1.18 4.53 14.67
C ARG A 95 -1.89 3.61 15.66
N ARG A 96 -3.13 3.96 16.11
CA ARG A 96 -3.92 3.13 17.02
C ARG A 96 -4.87 2.20 16.30
N CYS A 97 -5.65 2.70 15.33
CA CYS A 97 -6.69 1.91 14.66
C CYS A 97 -6.40 1.60 13.19
N GLY A 98 -5.30 2.12 12.62
CA GLY A 98 -4.95 1.91 11.22
C GLY A 98 -5.79 2.72 10.22
N ARG A 99 -6.73 3.56 10.67
CA ARG A 99 -7.49 4.43 9.77
C ARG A 99 -6.52 5.25 8.92
N GLY A 100 -6.68 5.19 7.62
CA GLY A 100 -5.88 5.92 6.65
C GLY A 100 -6.73 6.89 5.84
N SER A 101 -6.16 8.05 5.53
CA SER A 101 -6.73 9.01 4.60
C SER A 101 -5.71 9.32 3.52
N GLU A 102 -6.12 9.28 2.27
CA GLU A 102 -5.30 9.72 1.14
C GLU A 102 -5.29 11.24 1.09
N VAL A 103 -4.12 11.80 0.86
CA VAL A 103 -3.92 13.25 0.73
C VAL A 103 -3.01 13.55 -0.45
N GLU A 104 -3.32 14.64 -1.15
CA GLU A 104 -2.46 15.21 -2.17
C GLU A 104 -1.68 16.36 -1.55
N LEU A 105 -0.38 16.43 -1.81
CA LEU A 105 0.52 17.42 -1.24
C LEU A 105 1.28 18.16 -2.36
N PRO A 106 0.60 18.95 -3.20
CA PRO A 106 1.21 19.58 -4.38
C PRO A 106 2.37 20.52 -4.04
N ASP A 107 2.35 21.15 -2.88
CA ASP A 107 3.46 22.01 -2.43
C ASP A 107 4.70 21.19 -2.06
N LEU A 108 4.50 20.04 -1.46
CA LEU A 108 5.57 19.09 -1.15
C LEU A 108 6.19 18.54 -2.44
N GLU A 109 5.36 18.18 -3.42
CA GLU A 109 5.81 17.69 -4.73
C GLU A 109 6.73 18.72 -5.40
N ARG A 110 6.28 19.95 -5.50
CA ARG A 110 7.05 21.05 -6.11
C ARG A 110 8.35 21.33 -5.34
N TRP A 111 8.29 21.28 -4.02
CA TRP A 111 9.47 21.48 -3.19
C TRP A 111 10.50 20.37 -3.40
N ALA A 112 10.07 19.10 -3.40
CA ALA A 112 10.95 17.95 -3.59
C ALA A 112 11.63 17.97 -4.98
N GLU A 113 10.87 18.28 -6.04
CA GLU A 113 11.38 18.44 -7.39
C GLU A 113 12.41 19.59 -7.47
N GLY A 114 12.09 20.74 -6.90
CA GLY A 114 12.99 21.89 -6.88
C GLY A 114 14.29 21.64 -6.14
N VAL A 115 14.27 20.95 -5.02
CA VAL A 115 15.48 20.57 -4.28
C VAL A 115 16.34 19.61 -5.10
N ALA A 116 15.72 18.63 -5.70
CA ALA A 116 16.43 17.62 -6.50
C ALA A 116 17.08 18.26 -7.74
N GLU A 117 16.36 19.12 -8.44
CA GLU A 117 16.87 19.87 -9.61
C GLU A 117 18.06 20.75 -9.22
N ALA A 118 17.95 21.49 -8.12
CA ALA A 118 19.03 22.35 -7.62
C ALA A 118 20.31 21.56 -7.28
N LEU A 119 20.18 20.28 -6.93
CA LEU A 119 21.29 19.39 -6.63
C LEU A 119 21.73 18.53 -7.83
N GLY A 120 21.09 18.71 -9.00
CA GLY A 120 21.45 18.00 -10.23
C GLY A 120 20.91 16.59 -10.33
N TYR A 121 19.85 16.24 -9.60
CA TYR A 121 19.17 14.94 -9.68
C TYR A 121 17.99 14.99 -10.67
N SER A 122 17.79 13.90 -11.37
CA SER A 122 16.64 13.65 -12.26
C SER A 122 15.94 12.35 -11.86
N ASP A 123 14.74 12.12 -12.38
CA ASP A 123 13.94 10.93 -12.12
C ASP A 123 13.71 10.71 -10.62
N VAL A 124 13.25 11.75 -9.95
CA VAL A 124 13.11 11.81 -8.49
C VAL A 124 11.83 11.11 -8.06
N THR A 125 11.94 10.26 -7.06
CA THR A 125 10.80 9.67 -6.35
C THR A 125 10.91 10.02 -4.87
N HIS A 126 9.77 10.07 -4.19
CA HIS A 126 9.73 10.30 -2.76
C HIS A 126 8.60 9.48 -2.13
N THR A 127 8.72 9.26 -0.83
CA THR A 127 7.69 8.64 -0.01
C THR A 127 7.46 9.49 1.22
N VAL A 128 6.21 9.84 1.48
CA VAL A 128 5.82 10.60 2.68
C VAL A 128 4.60 9.92 3.30
N GLU A 129 4.77 9.53 4.55
CA GLU A 129 3.73 8.95 5.38
C GLU A 129 3.62 9.76 6.67
N ILE A 130 2.41 10.16 7.03
CA ILE A 130 2.15 10.95 8.23
C ILE A 130 1.41 10.07 9.23
N PHE A 131 1.96 9.92 10.43
CA PHE A 131 1.37 9.12 11.50
C PHE A 131 0.87 10.01 12.65
N GLY A 132 -0.35 9.74 13.09
CA GLY A 132 -0.96 10.46 14.18
C GLY A 132 -1.93 9.60 14.99
N VAL A 133 -2.77 10.23 15.79
CA VAL A 133 -3.89 9.58 16.49
C VAL A 133 -5.17 10.27 16.04
N CYS A 134 -6.11 9.52 15.45
CA CYS A 134 -7.36 10.09 14.96
C CYS A 134 -8.27 10.54 16.12
N ALA A 135 -9.28 11.35 15.79
CA ALA A 135 -10.17 11.92 16.79
C ALA A 135 -10.91 10.86 17.63
N ASP A 136 -11.25 9.71 17.01
CA ASP A 136 -11.96 8.63 17.70
C ASP A 136 -11.05 7.81 18.64
N CYS A 137 -9.73 7.96 18.53
CA CYS A 137 -8.74 7.23 19.32
C CYS A 137 -8.04 8.11 20.38
N ARG A 138 -8.39 9.38 20.48
CA ARG A 138 -7.82 10.29 21.51
C ARG A 138 -8.23 9.92 22.92
#